data_4fe34258264c605757e67b7753dbf707
#
_entry.id   4fe34258264c605757e67b7753dbf707
#
_cell.length_a   1.000
_cell.length_b   1.000
_cell.length_c   1.000
_cell.angle_alpha   90.00
_cell.angle_beta   90.00
_cell.angle_gamma   90.00
#
_symmetry.space_group_name_H-M   'P 1'
#
loop_
_entity.id
_entity.type
_entity.pdbx_description
1 polymer ?
#
loop_
_entity_poly.entity_id
_entity_poly.type
_entity_poly.pdbx_seq_one_letter_code
_entity_poly.pdbx_strand_id
1 'polypeptide(L)'
;MDENPADNNRVQRIYQSLRDTGSVKRNYKVYVSPDKDFNAFMSLGGAMCVNKGALEVLDDDELAYVMAHELTHGEKRHSVAGVKKQVGLVTAVDIYLSDNPSLGALLLGDIAANYVSNAVFTKDQEKQADDIGFDYLVDAGYNPGAAAASMQVLYNKYGNSAPSGIKAVIAPGNHPATSDRINKNVKRMYEYSNRHVNVKDGWIIVNGDKTFQPAARGRYTKEERTYLSAGKLARLFHEHKAGDMVLSGNKISCGDTTVYTVSGTEDGNSIVDSLNKAIAKNPGTDDKDVWKDSLKKADTSSQNKTAKATVTSRKQQKAD
;
A
#
# COMPACT_ATOMS: atom_id res chain seq x y z
N MET A 1 -14.80 -3.72 20.02
CA MET A 1 -13.56 -2.93 19.92
C MET A 1 -12.54 -3.52 20.89
N ASP A 2 -11.28 -3.55 20.51
CA ASP A 2 -10.22 -3.98 21.45
C ASP A 2 -10.03 -2.89 22.49
N GLU A 3 -9.97 -3.30 23.77
CA GLU A 3 -9.82 -2.38 24.91
C GLU A 3 -8.34 -2.13 25.24
N ASN A 4 -7.38 -2.74 24.50
CA ASN A 4 -5.95 -2.51 24.72
C ASN A 4 -5.56 -1.08 24.31
N PRO A 5 -5.17 -0.22 25.27
CA PRO A 5 -4.83 1.18 24.98
C PRO A 5 -3.58 1.29 24.09
N ALA A 6 -2.62 0.37 24.20
CA ALA A 6 -1.38 0.40 23.42
C ALA A 6 -1.65 0.18 21.93
N ASP A 7 -2.50 -0.79 21.59
CA ASP A 7 -2.89 -1.09 20.21
C ASP A 7 -3.67 0.07 19.60
N ASN A 8 -4.63 0.62 20.35
CA ASN A 8 -5.41 1.77 19.92
C ASN A 8 -4.53 3.01 19.72
N ASN A 9 -3.62 3.32 20.64
CA ASN A 9 -2.69 4.46 20.53
C ASN A 9 -1.76 4.30 19.33
N ARG A 10 -1.27 3.08 19.06
CA ARG A 10 -0.43 2.78 17.90
C ARG A 10 -1.15 3.10 16.58
N VAL A 11 -2.37 2.61 16.42
CA VAL A 11 -3.18 2.80 15.22
C VAL A 11 -3.58 4.27 15.05
N GLN A 12 -3.96 4.96 16.15
CA GLN A 12 -4.30 6.38 16.12
C GLN A 12 -3.09 7.24 15.73
N ARG A 13 -1.90 6.96 16.23
CA ARG A 13 -0.67 7.67 15.89
C ARG A 13 -0.34 7.55 14.42
N ILE A 14 -0.41 6.32 13.86
CA ILE A 14 -0.18 6.09 12.42
C ILE A 14 -1.23 6.81 11.58
N TYR A 15 -2.51 6.72 11.95
CA TYR A 15 -3.57 7.45 11.25
C TYR A 15 -3.33 8.95 11.24
N GLN A 16 -2.96 9.53 12.40
CA GLN A 16 -2.70 10.94 12.51
C GLN A 16 -1.51 11.37 11.62
N SER A 17 -0.40 10.60 11.60
CA SER A 17 0.74 10.87 10.72
C SER A 17 0.33 10.89 9.23
N LEU A 18 -0.48 9.91 8.79
CA LEU A 18 -0.98 9.84 7.42
C LEU A 18 -1.89 11.04 7.09
N ARG A 19 -2.69 11.49 8.06
CA ARG A 19 -3.62 12.62 7.89
C ARG A 19 -2.90 13.97 7.87
N ASP A 20 -1.87 14.15 8.69
CA ASP A 20 -1.15 15.42 8.85
C ASP A 20 -0.41 15.85 7.56
N THR A 21 -0.18 14.94 6.63
CA THR A 21 0.31 15.27 5.28
C THR A 21 -0.66 16.16 4.50
N GLY A 22 -1.93 16.19 4.90
CA GLY A 22 -3.00 16.87 4.18
C GLY A 22 -3.47 16.13 2.91
N SER A 23 -2.96 14.95 2.62
CA SER A 23 -3.39 14.11 1.50
C SER A 23 -4.71 13.39 1.80
N VAL A 24 -4.93 12.99 3.06
CA VAL A 24 -6.21 12.46 3.56
C VAL A 24 -7.12 13.62 3.95
N LYS A 25 -8.20 13.83 3.20
CA LYS A 25 -9.10 15.00 3.36
C LYS A 25 -10.25 14.78 4.33
N ARG A 26 -10.68 13.52 4.50
CA ARG A 26 -11.82 13.20 5.36
C ARG A 26 -11.38 12.79 6.75
N ASN A 27 -12.29 12.99 7.72
CA ASN A 27 -12.14 12.46 9.05
C ASN A 27 -12.67 11.03 9.10
N TYR A 28 -11.80 10.09 9.41
CA TYR A 28 -12.16 8.69 9.61
C TYR A 28 -12.10 8.34 11.10
N LYS A 29 -13.05 7.53 11.54
CA LYS A 29 -12.96 6.87 12.84
C LYS A 29 -12.12 5.61 12.65
N VAL A 30 -11.09 5.44 13.46
CA VAL A 30 -10.18 4.30 13.37
C VAL A 30 -10.30 3.46 14.63
N TYR A 31 -10.47 2.16 14.47
CA TYR A 31 -10.72 1.21 15.56
C TYR A 31 -9.81 -0.01 15.41
N VAL A 32 -9.50 -0.61 16.55
CA VAL A 32 -8.89 -1.95 16.60
C VAL A 32 -9.99 -2.98 16.89
N SER A 33 -9.99 -4.07 16.12
CA SER A 33 -10.81 -5.25 16.39
C SER A 33 -9.99 -6.30 17.15
N PRO A 34 -10.55 -7.02 18.12
CA PRO A 34 -9.87 -8.12 18.81
C PRO A 34 -9.66 -9.35 17.92
N ASP A 35 -10.16 -9.33 16.68
CA ASP A 35 -10.03 -10.41 15.72
C ASP A 35 -8.55 -10.70 15.40
N LYS A 36 -8.21 -11.99 15.41
CA LYS A 36 -6.84 -12.47 15.15
C LYS A 36 -6.55 -12.76 13.68
N ASP A 37 -7.54 -12.60 12.82
CA ASP A 37 -7.30 -12.66 11.38
C ASP A 37 -6.48 -11.47 10.92
N PHE A 38 -5.53 -11.72 10.01
CA PHE A 38 -4.77 -10.66 9.37
C PHE A 38 -5.71 -9.87 8.45
N ASN A 39 -6.22 -8.75 8.93
CA ASN A 39 -7.14 -7.91 8.16
C ASN A 39 -7.12 -6.44 8.62
N ALA A 40 -7.44 -5.55 7.69
CA ALA A 40 -7.89 -4.19 7.94
C ALA A 40 -8.91 -3.83 6.86
N PHE A 41 -9.86 -2.92 7.11
CA PHE A 41 -10.85 -2.55 6.11
C PHE A 41 -11.45 -1.16 6.36
N MET A 42 -11.92 -0.54 5.27
CA MET A 42 -12.68 0.70 5.29
C MET A 42 -14.17 0.42 5.11
N SER A 43 -14.98 0.80 6.09
CA SER A 43 -16.44 0.66 6.03
C SER A 43 -17.09 1.72 5.13
N LEU A 44 -18.33 1.45 4.68
CA LEU A 44 -19.15 2.43 3.95
C LEU A 44 -19.40 3.72 4.76
N GLY A 45 -19.48 3.61 6.08
CA GLY A 45 -19.72 4.73 6.99
C GLY A 45 -18.48 5.59 7.30
N GLY A 46 -17.32 5.30 6.68
CA GLY A 46 -16.10 6.04 6.96
C GLY A 46 -15.43 5.66 8.28
N ALA A 47 -15.59 4.42 8.71
CA ALA A 47 -14.83 3.84 9.80
C ALA A 47 -13.80 2.86 9.24
N MET A 48 -12.53 3.01 9.64
CA MET A 48 -11.46 2.07 9.37
C MET A 48 -11.29 1.14 10.56
N CYS A 49 -11.23 -0.14 10.31
CA CYS A 49 -10.97 -1.16 11.33
C CYS A 49 -9.67 -1.88 11.01
N VAL A 50 -8.81 -2.06 12.01
CA VAL A 50 -7.58 -2.84 11.92
C VAL A 50 -7.70 -4.01 12.90
N ASN A 51 -7.55 -5.24 12.42
CA ASN A 51 -7.61 -6.42 13.26
C ASN A 51 -6.31 -6.62 14.05
N LYS A 52 -6.43 -7.15 15.25
CA LYS A 52 -5.28 -7.47 16.11
C LYS A 52 -4.28 -8.40 15.42
N GLY A 53 -4.76 -9.34 14.61
CA GLY A 53 -3.89 -10.24 13.85
C GLY A 53 -2.97 -9.53 12.84
N ALA A 54 -3.33 -8.35 12.33
CA ALA A 54 -2.44 -7.52 11.52
C ALA A 54 -1.44 -6.76 12.40
N LEU A 55 -1.88 -6.24 13.56
CA LEU A 55 -1.01 -5.52 14.51
C LEU A 55 0.10 -6.38 15.09
N GLU A 56 -0.16 -7.68 15.30
CA GLU A 56 0.81 -8.62 15.88
C GLU A 56 1.97 -8.95 14.93
N VAL A 57 1.75 -8.87 13.62
CA VAL A 57 2.73 -9.30 12.61
C VAL A 57 3.38 -8.17 11.82
N LEU A 58 2.75 -7.00 11.75
CA LEU A 58 3.29 -5.83 11.02
C LEU A 58 4.02 -4.88 11.97
N ASP A 59 5.12 -4.28 11.50
CA ASP A 59 5.69 -3.11 12.17
C ASP A 59 4.92 -1.82 11.82
N ASP A 60 5.39 -0.67 12.31
CA ASP A 60 4.70 0.60 12.10
C ASP A 60 4.75 1.05 10.64
N ASP A 61 5.87 0.81 9.94
CA ASP A 61 6.01 1.15 8.52
C ASP A 61 5.07 0.29 7.66
N GLU A 62 5.05 -1.02 7.89
CA GLU A 62 4.20 -1.98 7.18
C GLU A 62 2.71 -1.72 7.46
N LEU A 63 2.36 -1.47 8.72
CA LEU A 63 0.99 -1.15 9.12
C LEU A 63 0.54 0.19 8.51
N ALA A 64 1.43 1.18 8.44
CA ALA A 64 1.13 2.47 7.82
C ALA A 64 0.76 2.31 6.33
N TYR A 65 1.44 1.42 5.59
CA TYR A 65 1.04 1.14 4.22
C TYR A 65 -0.34 0.49 4.12
N VAL A 66 -0.63 -0.51 4.95
CA VAL A 66 -1.96 -1.14 4.97
C VAL A 66 -3.04 -0.12 5.28
N MET A 67 -2.82 0.75 6.28
CA MET A 67 -3.76 1.80 6.63
C MET A 67 -3.89 2.86 5.51
N ALA A 68 -2.80 3.24 4.84
CA ALA A 68 -2.81 4.17 3.71
C ALA A 68 -3.60 3.62 2.51
N HIS A 69 -3.47 2.32 2.22
CA HIS A 69 -4.26 1.62 1.23
C HIS A 69 -5.76 1.69 1.55
N GLU A 70 -6.16 1.41 2.80
CA GLU A 70 -7.55 1.50 3.24
C GLU A 70 -8.09 2.93 3.23
N LEU A 71 -7.30 3.90 3.66
CA LEU A 71 -7.66 5.30 3.57
C LEU A 71 -7.93 5.72 2.13
N THR A 72 -7.17 5.18 1.16
CA THR A 72 -7.42 5.43 -0.27
C THR A 72 -8.78 4.91 -0.70
N HIS A 73 -9.18 3.71 -0.26
CA HIS A 73 -10.54 3.21 -0.53
C HIS A 73 -11.61 4.15 0.02
N GLY A 74 -11.39 4.72 1.20
CA GLY A 74 -12.27 5.72 1.82
C GLY A 74 -12.32 7.03 1.03
N GLU A 75 -11.17 7.62 0.72
CA GLU A 75 -11.04 8.89 -0.01
C GLU A 75 -11.66 8.82 -1.41
N LYS A 76 -11.44 7.71 -2.13
CA LYS A 76 -11.99 7.46 -3.47
C LYS A 76 -13.42 6.92 -3.44
N ARG A 77 -13.98 6.65 -2.25
CA ARG A 77 -15.33 6.10 -2.08
C ARG A 77 -15.58 4.82 -2.89
N HIS A 78 -14.60 3.93 -2.94
CA HIS A 78 -14.69 2.71 -3.75
C HIS A 78 -15.87 1.83 -3.35
N SER A 79 -16.11 1.65 -2.04
CA SER A 79 -17.25 0.90 -1.52
C SER A 79 -18.60 1.52 -1.91
N VAL A 80 -18.70 2.88 -1.85
CA VAL A 80 -19.92 3.59 -2.25
C VAL A 80 -20.18 3.43 -3.75
N ALA A 81 -19.15 3.49 -4.59
CA ALA A 81 -19.28 3.30 -6.03
C ALA A 81 -19.76 1.89 -6.37
N GLY A 82 -19.28 0.88 -5.65
CA GLY A 82 -19.71 -0.51 -5.81
C GLY A 82 -21.18 -0.71 -5.42
N VAL A 83 -21.60 -0.19 -4.26
CA VAL A 83 -23.02 -0.22 -3.83
C VAL A 83 -23.91 0.47 -4.86
N LYS A 84 -23.57 1.67 -5.30
CA LYS A 84 -24.32 2.39 -6.35
C LYS A 84 -24.47 1.58 -7.63
N LYS A 85 -23.43 0.87 -8.04
CA LYS A 85 -23.49 0.00 -9.23
C LYS A 85 -24.44 -1.17 -9.03
N GLN A 86 -24.40 -1.83 -7.87
CA GLN A 86 -25.32 -2.93 -7.56
C GLN A 86 -26.76 -2.45 -7.42
N VAL A 87 -26.99 -1.36 -6.70
CA VAL A 87 -28.32 -0.73 -6.57
C VAL A 87 -28.86 -0.33 -7.94
N GLY A 88 -28.06 0.28 -8.80
CA GLY A 88 -28.48 0.64 -10.15
C GLY A 88 -28.87 -0.55 -11.01
N LEU A 89 -28.18 -1.69 -10.86
CA LEU A 89 -28.55 -2.94 -11.55
C LEU A 89 -29.84 -3.53 -11.02
N VAL A 90 -30.06 -3.51 -9.70
CA VAL A 90 -31.27 -4.06 -9.06
C VAL A 90 -32.47 -3.15 -9.31
N THR A 91 -32.33 -1.82 -9.15
CA THR A 91 -33.46 -0.89 -9.39
C THR A 91 -33.90 -0.88 -10.84
N ALA A 92 -33.03 -1.11 -11.83
CA ALA A 92 -33.44 -1.26 -13.21
C ALA A 92 -34.29 -2.52 -13.44
N VAL A 93 -34.03 -3.60 -12.69
CA VAL A 93 -34.80 -4.85 -12.74
C VAL A 93 -36.07 -4.77 -11.90
N ASP A 94 -36.00 -4.18 -10.69
CA ASP A 94 -37.13 -4.16 -9.72
C ASP A 94 -38.17 -3.09 -10.04
N ILE A 95 -37.80 -1.93 -10.61
CA ILE A 95 -38.77 -0.96 -11.12
C ILE A 95 -39.64 -1.58 -12.23
N TYR A 96 -39.07 -2.56 -12.95
CA TYR A 96 -39.81 -3.32 -13.97
C TYR A 96 -40.73 -4.39 -13.38
N LEU A 97 -40.47 -4.84 -12.13
CA LEU A 97 -41.14 -6.02 -11.54
C LEU A 97 -42.01 -5.75 -10.29
N SER A 98 -42.02 -4.56 -9.68
CA SER A 98 -42.80 -4.36 -8.44
C SER A 98 -43.52 -3.03 -8.29
N ASP A 99 -44.80 -3.13 -7.94
CA ASP A 99 -45.69 -2.02 -7.48
C ASP A 99 -45.51 -1.69 -5.98
N ASN A 100 -44.46 -2.19 -5.27
CA ASN A 100 -44.33 -2.05 -3.82
C ASN A 100 -43.06 -1.35 -3.35
N PRO A 101 -43.13 -0.05 -2.90
CA PRO A 101 -41.95 0.75 -2.49
C PRO A 101 -41.23 0.22 -1.24
N SER A 102 -41.90 -0.52 -0.37
CA SER A 102 -41.31 -1.06 0.87
C SER A 102 -40.33 -2.22 0.60
N LEU A 103 -40.56 -2.98 -0.46
CA LEU A 103 -39.65 -4.06 -0.88
C LEU A 103 -38.30 -3.52 -1.39
N GLY A 104 -38.35 -2.39 -2.11
CA GLY A 104 -37.14 -1.71 -2.59
C GLY A 104 -36.22 -1.22 -1.47
N ALA A 105 -36.79 -0.71 -0.36
CA ALA A 105 -36.03 -0.24 0.79
C ALA A 105 -35.37 -1.40 1.57
N LEU A 106 -36.01 -2.55 1.67
CA LEU A 106 -35.47 -3.78 2.27
C LEU A 106 -34.34 -4.35 1.41
N LEU A 107 -34.52 -4.44 0.10
CA LEU A 107 -33.49 -4.90 -0.86
C LEU A 107 -32.25 -3.97 -0.86
N LEU A 108 -32.45 -2.65 -0.77
CA LEU A 108 -31.35 -1.70 -0.67
C LEU A 108 -30.55 -1.86 0.64
N GLY A 109 -31.24 -2.16 1.75
CA GLY A 109 -30.62 -2.47 3.03
C GLY A 109 -29.79 -3.77 2.97
N ASP A 110 -30.32 -4.82 2.39
CA ASP A 110 -29.64 -6.11 2.22
C ASP A 110 -28.46 -6.03 1.25
N ILE A 111 -28.59 -5.27 0.16
CA ILE A 111 -27.47 -5.03 -0.78
C ILE A 111 -26.35 -4.27 -0.09
N ALA A 112 -26.68 -3.22 0.65
CA ALA A 112 -25.67 -2.46 1.38
C ALA A 112 -24.99 -3.32 2.45
N ALA A 113 -25.73 -4.12 3.22
CA ALA A 113 -25.21 -5.02 4.24
C ALA A 113 -24.33 -6.14 3.62
N ASN A 114 -24.80 -6.76 2.54
CA ASN A 114 -24.05 -7.78 1.81
C ASN A 114 -22.79 -7.22 1.14
N TYR A 115 -22.88 -5.99 0.62
CA TYR A 115 -21.70 -5.35 0.04
C TYR A 115 -20.65 -5.02 1.10
N VAL A 116 -21.04 -4.52 2.27
CA VAL A 116 -20.13 -4.31 3.42
C VAL A 116 -19.47 -5.62 3.86
N SER A 117 -20.25 -6.72 3.81
CA SER A 117 -19.75 -8.03 4.21
C SER A 117 -18.86 -8.73 3.17
N ASN A 118 -18.99 -8.38 1.89
CA ASN A 118 -18.36 -9.06 0.76
C ASN A 118 -17.82 -8.07 -0.29
N ALA A 119 -17.39 -6.86 0.13
CA ALA A 119 -16.91 -5.84 -0.78
C ALA A 119 -15.72 -6.38 -1.60
N VAL A 120 -15.96 -6.57 -2.88
CA VAL A 120 -14.93 -6.94 -3.86
C VAL A 120 -14.65 -5.70 -4.70
N PHE A 121 -13.46 -5.14 -4.53
CA PHE A 121 -13.01 -4.01 -5.34
C PHE A 121 -12.58 -4.48 -6.73
N THR A 122 -12.69 -3.61 -7.72
CA THR A 122 -12.17 -3.91 -9.05
C THR A 122 -10.65 -3.86 -9.06
N LYS A 123 -10.01 -4.53 -10.03
CA LYS A 123 -8.55 -4.48 -10.21
C LYS A 123 -8.03 -3.05 -10.36
N ASP A 124 -8.81 -2.16 -10.98
CA ASP A 124 -8.44 -0.75 -11.13
C ASP A 124 -8.55 0.02 -9.80
N GLN A 125 -9.54 -0.29 -8.95
CA GLN A 125 -9.67 0.29 -7.62
C GLN A 125 -8.54 -0.16 -6.70
N GLU A 126 -8.17 -1.44 -6.73
CA GLU A 126 -7.03 -1.97 -5.98
C GLU A 126 -5.72 -1.33 -6.46
N LYS A 127 -5.54 -1.25 -7.80
CA LYS A 127 -4.39 -0.56 -8.36
C LYS A 127 -4.30 0.89 -7.88
N GLN A 128 -5.44 1.60 -7.86
CA GLN A 128 -5.50 2.97 -7.38
C GLN A 128 -5.20 3.06 -5.88
N ALA A 129 -5.68 2.10 -5.08
CA ALA A 129 -5.41 2.05 -3.65
C ALA A 129 -3.93 1.75 -3.36
N ASP A 130 -3.29 0.86 -4.11
CA ASP A 130 -1.85 0.60 -4.01
C ASP A 130 -1.03 1.84 -4.39
N ASP A 131 -1.39 2.48 -5.50
CA ASP A 131 -0.65 3.62 -6.03
C ASP A 131 -0.73 4.83 -5.09
N ILE A 132 -1.93 5.24 -4.69
CA ILE A 132 -2.14 6.40 -3.80
C ILE A 132 -1.74 6.08 -2.36
N GLY A 133 -1.95 4.83 -1.91
CA GLY A 133 -1.51 4.38 -0.60
C GLY A 133 0.02 4.47 -0.44
N PHE A 134 0.77 4.19 -1.51
CA PHE A 134 2.21 4.41 -1.52
C PHE A 134 2.56 5.90 -1.37
N ASP A 135 1.83 6.80 -2.06
CA ASP A 135 2.04 8.24 -1.95
C ASP A 135 1.80 8.72 -0.51
N TYR A 136 0.68 8.31 0.10
CA TYR A 136 0.37 8.64 1.50
C TYR A 136 1.46 8.13 2.47
N LEU A 137 1.97 6.91 2.24
CA LEU A 137 3.03 6.31 3.03
C LEU A 137 4.30 7.16 3.03
N VAL A 138 4.78 7.52 1.83
CA VAL A 138 6.06 8.25 1.70
C VAL A 138 5.94 9.71 2.13
N ASP A 139 4.80 10.35 1.88
CA ASP A 139 4.49 11.72 2.33
C ASP A 139 4.46 11.80 3.88
N ALA A 140 3.96 10.77 4.55
CA ALA A 140 3.94 10.68 6.00
C ALA A 140 5.29 10.29 6.63
N GLY A 141 6.34 10.13 5.83
CA GLY A 141 7.68 9.85 6.31
C GLY A 141 7.96 8.37 6.59
N TYR A 142 7.02 7.46 6.32
CA TYR A 142 7.23 6.01 6.50
C TYR A 142 8.10 5.42 5.39
N ASN A 143 8.70 4.28 5.67
CA ASN A 143 9.63 3.58 4.78
C ASN A 143 8.97 3.17 3.44
N PRO A 144 9.47 3.63 2.27
CA PRO A 144 8.93 3.25 0.96
C PRO A 144 8.90 1.74 0.70
N GLY A 145 9.85 1.00 1.28
CA GLY A 145 9.95 -0.46 1.16
C GLY A 145 8.84 -1.21 1.89
N ALA A 146 8.16 -0.57 2.83
CA ALA A 146 7.10 -1.17 3.63
C ALA A 146 5.89 -1.59 2.77
N ALA A 147 5.66 -0.91 1.65
CA ALA A 147 4.62 -1.30 0.70
C ALA A 147 4.84 -2.70 0.10
N ALA A 148 6.08 -3.04 -0.25
CA ALA A 148 6.41 -4.39 -0.71
C ALA A 148 6.53 -5.38 0.45
N ALA A 149 7.09 -4.95 1.60
CA ALA A 149 7.26 -5.79 2.78
C ALA A 149 5.93 -6.28 3.35
N SER A 150 4.94 -5.41 3.53
CA SER A 150 3.61 -5.81 4.03
C SER A 150 2.90 -6.78 3.08
N MET A 151 3.06 -6.61 1.77
CA MET A 151 2.55 -7.56 0.78
C MET A 151 3.32 -8.90 0.85
N GLN A 152 4.60 -8.88 1.20
CA GLN A 152 5.39 -10.10 1.40
C GLN A 152 4.92 -10.88 2.65
N VAL A 153 4.61 -10.18 3.76
CA VAL A 153 4.01 -10.81 4.95
C VAL A 153 2.72 -11.54 4.56
N LEU A 154 1.88 -10.89 3.77
CA LEU A 154 0.66 -11.47 3.27
C LEU A 154 0.92 -12.69 2.36
N TYR A 155 1.86 -12.56 1.42
CA TYR A 155 2.25 -13.64 0.53
C TYR A 155 2.78 -14.86 1.28
N ASN A 156 3.60 -14.64 2.32
CA ASN A 156 4.13 -15.72 3.17
C ASN A 156 3.01 -16.45 3.91
N LYS A 157 1.95 -15.73 4.30
CA LYS A 157 0.82 -16.31 5.04
C LYS A 157 -0.19 -17.02 4.13
N TYR A 158 -0.46 -16.50 2.94
CA TYR A 158 -1.59 -16.93 2.09
C TYR A 158 -1.23 -17.24 0.63
N GLY A 159 0.01 -17.03 0.22
CA GLY A 159 0.43 -17.18 -1.17
C GLY A 159 -0.20 -16.13 -2.10
N ASN A 160 -0.39 -16.49 -3.36
CA ASN A 160 -1.07 -15.65 -4.35
C ASN A 160 -2.60 -15.67 -4.22
N SER A 161 -3.12 -16.57 -3.39
CA SER A 161 -4.55 -16.79 -3.21
C SER A 161 -4.88 -16.72 -1.73
N ALA A 162 -5.50 -15.65 -1.26
CA ALA A 162 -6.01 -15.64 0.09
C ALA A 162 -7.20 -16.59 0.23
N PRO A 163 -7.39 -17.25 1.38
CA PRO A 163 -8.52 -18.15 1.62
C PRO A 163 -9.85 -17.42 1.44
N SER A 164 -10.86 -18.13 0.91
CA SER A 164 -12.24 -17.67 0.91
C SER A 164 -12.69 -17.42 2.35
N GLY A 165 -12.92 -16.17 2.72
CA GLY A 165 -13.33 -15.77 4.08
C GLY A 165 -12.51 -14.66 4.71
N ILE A 166 -11.34 -14.32 4.19
CA ILE A 166 -10.62 -13.10 4.57
C ILE A 166 -11.25 -11.95 3.79
N LYS A 167 -12.10 -11.23 4.51
CA LYS A 167 -12.92 -10.16 3.93
C LYS A 167 -12.10 -8.89 3.79
N ALA A 168 -12.07 -8.38 2.61
CA ALA A 168 -11.97 -7.01 2.18
C ALA A 168 -10.60 -6.42 1.82
N VAL A 169 -9.50 -6.54 2.56
CA VAL A 169 -8.30 -5.74 2.23
C VAL A 169 -7.39 -6.40 1.24
N ILE A 170 -7.40 -7.73 1.20
CA ILE A 170 -6.37 -8.50 0.55
C ILE A 170 -6.96 -9.79 -0.06
N ALA A 171 -8.27 -9.86 -0.20
CA ALA A 171 -8.97 -11.06 -0.65
C ALA A 171 -8.82 -11.29 -2.16
N PRO A 172 -8.35 -12.44 -2.60
CA PRO A 172 -8.25 -12.79 -4.01
C PRO A 172 -9.50 -13.53 -4.46
N GLY A 173 -10.18 -12.92 -5.28
CA GLY A 173 -11.17 -13.46 -6.20
C GLY A 173 -11.10 -12.69 -7.50
N ASN A 174 -10.81 -11.37 -7.40
CA ASN A 174 -10.67 -10.46 -8.52
C ASN A 174 -9.49 -9.47 -8.37
N HIS A 175 -8.62 -9.67 -7.36
CA HIS A 175 -7.44 -8.84 -7.14
C HIS A 175 -6.27 -9.31 -7.99
N PRO A 176 -5.32 -8.43 -8.35
CA PRO A 176 -4.03 -8.86 -8.86
C PRO A 176 -3.36 -9.81 -7.88
N ALA A 177 -2.61 -10.80 -8.36
CA ALA A 177 -1.86 -11.70 -7.49
C ALA A 177 -0.97 -10.90 -6.54
N THR A 178 -0.80 -11.39 -5.30
CA THR A 178 0.00 -10.69 -4.28
C THR A 178 1.44 -10.47 -4.76
N SER A 179 2.00 -11.43 -5.50
CA SER A 179 3.32 -11.29 -6.16
C SER A 179 3.37 -10.13 -7.15
N ASP A 180 2.31 -9.88 -7.90
CA ASP A 180 2.25 -8.75 -8.84
C ASP A 180 2.21 -7.41 -8.09
N ARG A 181 1.52 -7.36 -6.93
CA ARG A 181 1.48 -6.17 -6.08
C ARG A 181 2.85 -5.89 -5.44
N ILE A 182 3.58 -6.92 -5.01
CA ILE A 182 4.96 -6.79 -4.54
C ILE A 182 5.82 -6.17 -5.65
N ASN A 183 5.81 -6.74 -6.85
CA ASN A 183 6.62 -6.26 -7.99
C ASN A 183 6.28 -4.81 -8.36
N LYS A 184 5.02 -4.43 -8.29
CA LYS A 184 4.56 -3.06 -8.51
C LYS A 184 5.12 -2.09 -7.46
N ASN A 185 5.04 -2.45 -6.18
CA ASN A 185 5.55 -1.63 -5.10
C ASN A 185 7.07 -1.48 -5.18
N VAL A 186 7.80 -2.54 -5.57
CA VAL A 186 9.24 -2.45 -5.88
C VAL A 186 9.50 -1.47 -7.02
N LYS A 187 8.70 -1.51 -8.09
CA LYS A 187 8.84 -0.56 -9.21
C LYS A 187 8.56 0.87 -8.77
N ARG A 188 7.54 1.11 -7.93
CA ARG A 188 7.26 2.45 -7.39
C ARG A 188 8.40 2.96 -6.51
N MET A 189 8.94 2.11 -5.65
CA MET A 189 10.12 2.42 -4.84
C MET A 189 11.33 2.77 -5.72
N TYR A 190 11.55 2.06 -6.83
CA TYR A 190 12.58 2.37 -7.81
C TYR A 190 12.38 3.77 -8.43
N GLU A 191 11.15 4.09 -8.87
CA GLU A 191 10.82 5.42 -9.39
C GLU A 191 10.96 6.52 -8.32
N TYR A 192 10.54 6.24 -7.07
CA TYR A 192 10.70 7.13 -5.92
C TYR A 192 12.17 7.44 -5.62
N SER A 193 13.06 6.47 -5.73
CA SER A 193 14.50 6.65 -5.55
C SER A 193 15.20 7.35 -6.73
N ASN A 194 14.51 8.02 -7.63
CA ASN A 194 15.04 8.53 -8.89
C ASN A 194 15.76 7.46 -9.73
N ARG A 195 15.32 6.21 -9.61
CA ARG A 195 15.83 5.01 -10.29
C ARG A 195 17.21 4.53 -9.80
N HIS A 196 17.58 4.87 -8.58
CA HIS A 196 18.84 4.42 -7.99
C HIS A 196 18.73 3.06 -7.32
N VAL A 197 17.60 2.78 -6.63
CA VAL A 197 17.47 1.60 -5.77
C VAL A 197 16.41 0.65 -6.29
N ASN A 198 16.80 -0.58 -6.58
CA ASN A 198 15.91 -1.65 -7.04
C ASN A 198 16.10 -2.92 -6.20
N VAL A 199 15.16 -3.85 -6.32
CA VAL A 199 15.23 -5.21 -5.75
C VAL A 199 14.98 -6.21 -6.86
N LYS A 200 15.85 -7.19 -7.00
CA LYS A 200 15.69 -8.30 -7.94
C LYS A 200 16.35 -9.57 -7.39
N ASP A 201 15.63 -10.67 -7.41
CA ASP A 201 16.08 -12.00 -6.97
C ASP A 201 16.70 -11.97 -5.55
N GLY A 202 16.10 -11.21 -4.63
CA GLY A 202 16.55 -11.03 -3.25
C GLY A 202 17.78 -10.10 -3.09
N TRP A 203 18.34 -9.58 -4.18
CA TRP A 203 19.41 -8.60 -4.15
C TRP A 203 18.88 -7.17 -4.03
N ILE A 204 19.49 -6.40 -3.15
CA ILE A 204 19.42 -4.94 -3.21
C ILE A 204 20.38 -4.46 -4.28
N ILE A 205 19.86 -3.69 -5.23
CA ILE A 205 20.59 -3.15 -6.38
C ILE A 205 20.65 -1.64 -6.23
N VAL A 206 21.88 -1.08 -6.26
CA VAL A 206 22.10 0.36 -6.18
C VAL A 206 22.89 0.78 -7.41
N ASN A 207 22.39 1.76 -8.16
CA ASN A 207 22.99 2.25 -9.41
C ASN A 207 23.32 1.14 -10.42
N GLY A 208 22.49 0.11 -10.46
CA GLY A 208 22.65 -1.05 -11.34
C GLY A 208 23.54 -2.17 -10.79
N ASP A 209 24.25 -1.94 -9.69
CA ASP A 209 25.10 -2.98 -9.07
C ASP A 209 24.34 -3.77 -8.01
N LYS A 210 24.51 -5.09 -8.02
CA LYS A 210 24.12 -5.95 -6.92
C LYS A 210 25.00 -5.66 -5.72
N THR A 211 24.40 -5.25 -4.60
CA THR A 211 25.14 -4.90 -3.38
C THR A 211 25.17 -6.03 -2.37
N PHE A 212 24.03 -6.39 -1.79
CA PHE A 212 23.94 -7.51 -0.84
C PHE A 212 22.55 -8.13 -0.82
N GLN A 213 22.45 -9.33 -0.24
CA GLN A 213 21.20 -10.03 0.05
C GLN A 213 21.03 -10.13 1.56
N PRO A 214 20.01 -9.51 2.15
CA PRO A 214 19.73 -9.60 3.58
C PRO A 214 19.45 -11.03 4.06
N ALA A 215 20.02 -11.43 5.20
CA ALA A 215 19.61 -12.63 5.90
C ALA A 215 18.37 -12.37 6.77
N ALA A 216 17.60 -13.41 7.12
CA ALA A 216 16.49 -13.29 8.06
C ALA A 216 16.99 -12.90 9.47
N ARG A 217 16.17 -12.16 10.24
CA ARG A 217 16.51 -11.74 11.60
C ARG A 217 15.27 -11.46 12.44
N GLY A 218 15.18 -12.11 13.60
CA GLY A 218 14.01 -11.97 14.47
C GLY A 218 12.74 -12.43 13.76
N ARG A 219 11.70 -11.59 13.74
CA ARG A 219 10.44 -11.89 13.06
C ARG A 219 10.49 -11.68 11.54
N TYR A 220 11.49 -10.94 11.05
CA TYR A 220 11.57 -10.56 9.66
C TYR A 220 12.21 -11.63 8.78
N THR A 221 11.57 -11.98 7.70
CA THR A 221 12.15 -12.82 6.65
C THR A 221 13.25 -12.06 5.88
N LYS A 222 14.04 -12.75 5.10
CA LYS A 222 15.05 -12.15 4.23
C LYS A 222 14.41 -11.20 3.20
N GLU A 223 13.26 -11.57 2.66
CA GLU A 223 12.51 -10.78 1.69
C GLU A 223 12.00 -9.46 2.30
N GLU A 224 11.34 -9.51 3.47
CA GLU A 224 10.88 -8.31 4.19
C GLU A 224 12.07 -7.37 4.46
N ARG A 225 13.18 -7.92 4.96
CA ARG A 225 14.40 -7.12 5.23
C ARG A 225 15.00 -6.53 3.96
N THR A 226 14.93 -7.24 2.85
CA THR A 226 15.36 -6.72 1.54
C THR A 226 14.56 -5.49 1.16
N TYR A 227 13.23 -5.56 1.23
CA TYR A 227 12.37 -4.41 0.86
C TYR A 227 12.55 -3.25 1.84
N LEU A 228 12.55 -3.49 3.14
CA LEU A 228 12.69 -2.45 4.14
C LEU A 228 14.05 -1.73 4.05
N SER A 229 15.14 -2.46 3.80
CA SER A 229 16.46 -1.85 3.64
C SER A 229 16.59 -1.10 2.32
N ALA A 230 16.07 -1.66 1.22
CA ALA A 230 16.00 -0.98 -0.06
C ALA A 230 15.15 0.31 0.04
N GLY A 231 14.06 0.31 0.79
CA GLY A 231 13.23 1.48 1.02
C GLY A 231 13.97 2.61 1.74
N LYS A 232 14.75 2.29 2.75
CA LYS A 232 15.60 3.29 3.44
C LYS A 232 16.64 3.90 2.52
N LEU A 233 17.30 3.07 1.71
CA LEU A 233 18.21 3.56 0.66
C LEU A 233 17.46 4.42 -0.36
N ALA A 234 16.29 3.99 -0.81
CA ALA A 234 15.47 4.74 -1.75
C ALA A 234 15.12 6.14 -1.23
N ARG A 235 14.79 6.26 0.06
CA ARG A 235 14.54 7.56 0.70
C ARG A 235 15.79 8.45 0.72
N LEU A 236 16.96 7.90 1.04
CA LEU A 236 18.21 8.67 1.01
C LEU A 236 18.49 9.25 -0.38
N PHE A 237 18.29 8.47 -1.45
CA PHE A 237 18.42 8.97 -2.81
C PHE A 237 17.35 10.00 -3.18
N HIS A 238 16.09 9.76 -2.82
CA HIS A 238 15.00 10.70 -3.07
C HIS A 238 15.23 12.07 -2.40
N GLU A 239 15.78 12.05 -1.18
CA GLU A 239 16.09 13.26 -0.41
C GLU A 239 17.46 13.85 -0.75
N HIS A 240 18.19 13.33 -1.73
CA HIS A 240 19.56 13.73 -2.10
C HIS A 240 20.55 13.66 -0.91
N LYS A 241 20.33 12.69 -0.01
CA LYS A 241 21.14 12.45 1.20
C LYS A 241 21.96 11.14 1.11
N ALA A 242 21.96 10.47 -0.04
CA ALA A 242 22.77 9.27 -0.22
C ALA A 242 24.25 9.62 -0.17
N GLY A 243 25.00 8.94 0.69
CA GLY A 243 26.42 9.19 0.95
C GLY A 243 27.06 7.97 1.59
N ASP A 244 28.21 8.17 2.21
CA ASP A 244 29.02 7.11 2.79
C ASP A 244 28.25 6.33 3.85
N MET A 245 28.23 5.02 3.67
CA MET A 245 27.73 4.06 4.65
C MET A 245 28.81 3.73 5.67
N VAL A 246 28.45 3.68 6.92
CA VAL A 246 29.37 3.36 8.03
C VAL A 246 28.78 2.22 8.87
N LEU A 247 29.64 1.26 9.21
CA LEU A 247 29.31 0.19 10.16
C LEU A 247 29.67 0.65 11.58
N SER A 248 28.69 0.67 12.48
CA SER A 248 28.90 0.91 13.90
C SER A 248 28.23 -0.19 14.71
N GLY A 249 29.00 -1.01 15.39
CA GLY A 249 28.51 -2.26 15.98
C GLY A 249 27.93 -3.18 14.89
N ASN A 250 26.64 -3.42 14.92
CA ASN A 250 25.93 -4.20 13.89
C ASN A 250 25.00 -3.35 13.01
N LYS A 251 25.08 -2.02 13.08
CA LYS A 251 24.25 -1.10 12.31
C LYS A 251 25.06 -0.48 11.17
N ILE A 252 24.52 -0.56 9.95
CA ILE A 252 25.02 0.16 8.77
C ILE A 252 24.12 1.38 8.60
N SER A 253 24.72 2.56 8.63
CA SER A 253 23.99 3.85 8.59
C SER A 253 24.65 4.82 7.62
N CYS A 254 23.85 5.74 7.08
CA CYS A 254 24.27 6.94 6.37
C CYS A 254 23.76 8.15 7.16
N GLY A 255 24.67 8.96 7.70
CA GLY A 255 24.30 9.96 8.70
C GLY A 255 23.48 9.35 9.85
N ASP A 256 22.37 9.95 10.19
CA ASP A 256 21.49 9.47 11.27
C ASP A 256 20.55 8.32 10.83
N THR A 257 20.53 7.94 9.54
CA THR A 257 19.64 6.91 9.01
C THR A 257 20.29 5.54 9.09
N THR A 258 19.78 4.65 9.98
CA THR A 258 20.16 3.24 9.96
C THR A 258 19.47 2.54 8.80
N VAL A 259 20.24 2.16 7.79
CA VAL A 259 19.78 1.47 6.58
C VAL A 259 19.57 -0.02 6.83
N TYR A 260 20.53 -0.64 7.51
CA TYR A 260 20.53 -2.07 7.75
C TYR A 260 21.10 -2.43 9.11
N THR A 261 20.59 -3.51 9.70
CA THR A 261 21.17 -4.11 10.91
C THR A 261 21.67 -5.51 10.57
N VAL A 262 22.97 -5.69 10.60
CA VAL A 262 23.66 -6.94 10.23
C VAL A 262 23.21 -8.08 11.15
N SER A 263 22.95 -9.25 10.62
CA SER A 263 22.74 -10.48 11.41
C SER A 263 24.10 -11.15 11.67
N GLY A 264 24.15 -12.05 12.67
CA GLY A 264 25.42 -12.64 13.13
C GLY A 264 26.18 -13.51 12.10
N THR A 265 25.58 -13.79 10.94
CA THR A 265 26.19 -14.60 9.86
C THR A 265 26.66 -13.74 8.66
N GLU A 266 26.43 -12.43 8.71
CA GLU A 266 26.74 -11.53 7.59
C GLU A 266 28.02 -10.73 7.86
N ASP A 267 28.82 -10.50 6.82
CA ASP A 267 29.98 -9.60 6.88
C ASP A 267 29.54 -8.15 6.64
N GLY A 268 29.41 -7.40 7.73
CA GLY A 268 28.99 -5.99 7.68
C GLY A 268 29.95 -5.08 6.93
N ASN A 269 31.27 -5.35 6.97
CA ASN A 269 32.26 -4.55 6.22
C ASN A 269 32.11 -4.78 4.72
N SER A 270 31.95 -6.01 4.28
CA SER A 270 31.71 -6.34 2.87
C SER A 270 30.43 -5.68 2.34
N ILE A 271 29.38 -5.60 3.17
CA ILE A 271 28.12 -4.90 2.81
C ILE A 271 28.38 -3.40 2.64
N VAL A 272 29.10 -2.77 3.59
CA VAL A 272 29.47 -1.34 3.53
C VAL A 272 30.28 -1.03 2.29
N ASP A 273 31.32 -1.80 2.01
CA ASP A 273 32.19 -1.61 0.83
C ASP A 273 31.39 -1.70 -0.47
N SER A 274 30.50 -2.69 -0.55
CA SER A 274 29.64 -2.89 -1.71
C SER A 274 28.66 -1.72 -1.93
N LEU A 275 28.05 -1.22 -0.85
CA LEU A 275 27.15 -0.07 -0.90
C LEU A 275 27.90 1.22 -1.28
N ASN A 276 29.02 1.50 -0.64
CA ASN A 276 29.82 2.70 -0.91
C ASN A 276 30.35 2.73 -2.35
N LYS A 277 30.81 1.59 -2.84
CA LYS A 277 31.23 1.45 -4.25
C LYS A 277 30.07 1.74 -5.23
N ALA A 278 28.88 1.25 -4.94
CA ALA A 278 27.70 1.47 -5.77
C ALA A 278 27.20 2.91 -5.71
N ILE A 279 27.18 3.52 -4.52
CA ILE A 279 26.75 4.92 -4.32
C ILE A 279 27.71 5.89 -4.98
N ALA A 280 29.03 5.66 -4.88
CA ALA A 280 30.06 6.52 -5.49
C ALA A 280 29.96 6.62 -7.02
N LYS A 281 29.32 5.67 -7.71
CA LYS A 281 29.08 5.73 -9.16
C LYS A 281 28.12 6.85 -9.55
N ASN A 282 27.08 7.06 -8.76
CA ASN A 282 26.13 8.15 -8.89
C ASN A 282 25.42 8.39 -7.56
N PRO A 283 25.82 9.41 -6.78
CA PRO A 283 25.20 9.75 -5.50
C PRO A 283 23.83 10.42 -5.66
N GLY A 284 23.37 10.74 -6.86
CA GLY A 284 22.05 11.30 -7.12
C GLY A 284 21.88 12.76 -6.70
N THR A 285 22.96 13.51 -6.51
CA THR A 285 22.90 14.90 -6.01
C THR A 285 22.26 15.89 -6.98
N ASP A 286 22.36 15.60 -8.28
CA ASP A 286 21.88 16.48 -9.37
C ASP A 286 20.67 15.90 -10.10
N ASP A 287 20.01 14.90 -9.54
CA ASP A 287 18.89 14.22 -10.19
C ASP A 287 17.66 15.11 -10.34
N LYS A 288 17.01 14.96 -11.48
CA LYS A 288 15.65 15.43 -11.65
C LYS A 288 14.68 14.54 -10.87
N ASP A 289 13.71 15.14 -10.23
CA ASP A 289 12.68 14.43 -9.47
C ASP A 289 11.76 13.61 -10.41
N VAL A 290 12.19 12.36 -10.68
CA VAL A 290 11.45 11.40 -11.51
C VAL A 290 10.10 11.04 -10.89
N TRP A 291 10.00 11.07 -9.56
CA TRP A 291 8.80 10.75 -8.82
C TRP A 291 7.67 11.74 -9.11
N LYS A 292 7.93 13.05 -9.00
CA LYS A 292 6.96 14.11 -9.33
C LYS A 292 6.48 14.04 -10.78
N ASP A 293 7.36 13.69 -11.70
CA ASP A 293 6.99 13.54 -13.11
C ASP A 293 6.13 12.29 -13.36
N SER A 294 6.35 11.22 -12.62
CA SER A 294 5.51 10.01 -12.69
C SER A 294 4.10 10.26 -12.16
N LEU A 295 3.94 11.03 -11.09
CA LEU A 295 2.64 11.42 -10.52
C LEU A 295 1.82 12.27 -11.50
N LYS A 296 2.42 13.26 -12.15
CA LYS A 296 1.76 14.11 -13.16
C LYS A 296 1.25 13.29 -14.35
N LYS A 297 2.02 12.29 -14.81
CA LYS A 297 1.61 11.39 -15.90
C LYS A 297 0.44 10.48 -15.50
N ALA A 298 0.39 10.03 -14.27
CA ALA A 298 -0.71 9.22 -13.75
C ALA A 298 -2.02 10.02 -13.70
N ASP A 299 -2.00 11.27 -13.24
CA ASP A 299 -3.17 12.16 -13.17
C ASP A 299 -3.72 12.49 -14.56
N THR A 300 -2.86 12.83 -15.53
CA THR A 300 -3.28 13.11 -16.92
C THR A 300 -3.87 11.88 -17.60
N SER A 301 -3.35 10.69 -17.33
CA SER A 301 -3.89 9.44 -17.89
C SER A 301 -5.26 9.09 -17.31
N SER A 302 -5.49 9.38 -16.04
CA SER A 302 -6.77 9.17 -15.35
C SER A 302 -7.85 10.13 -15.85
N GLN A 303 -7.52 11.40 -16.04
CA GLN A 303 -8.43 12.41 -16.59
C GLN A 303 -8.83 12.13 -18.04
N ASN A 304 -7.90 11.65 -18.88
CA ASN A 304 -8.17 11.28 -20.26
C ASN A 304 -9.05 10.02 -20.40
N LYS A 305 -8.93 9.03 -19.48
CA LYS A 305 -9.81 7.87 -19.43
C LYS A 305 -11.23 8.25 -19.04
N THR A 306 -11.40 9.14 -18.05
CA THR A 306 -12.70 9.62 -17.59
C THR A 306 -13.40 10.45 -18.68
N ALA A 307 -12.66 11.33 -19.38
CA ALA A 307 -13.19 12.11 -20.49
C ALA A 307 -13.64 11.24 -21.66
N LYS A 308 -12.86 10.20 -22.03
CA LYS A 308 -13.25 9.24 -23.07
C LYS A 308 -14.49 8.44 -22.71
N ALA A 309 -14.61 7.97 -21.46
CA ALA A 309 -15.78 7.23 -20.98
C ALA A 309 -17.05 8.09 -21.03
N THR A 310 -16.95 9.36 -20.65
CA THR A 310 -18.09 10.33 -20.69
C THR A 310 -18.53 10.66 -22.12
N VAL A 311 -17.59 10.72 -23.07
CA VAL A 311 -17.90 10.96 -24.49
C VAL A 311 -18.57 9.76 -25.13
N THR A 312 -18.13 8.55 -24.77
CA THR A 312 -18.71 7.30 -25.30
C THR A 312 -20.14 7.09 -24.77
N SER A 313 -20.39 7.35 -23.48
CA SER A 313 -21.74 7.25 -22.91
C SER A 313 -22.73 8.28 -23.51
N ARG A 314 -22.26 9.51 -23.79
CA ARG A 314 -23.08 10.55 -24.45
C ARG A 314 -23.37 10.23 -25.93
N LYS A 315 -22.51 9.49 -26.63
CA LYS A 315 -22.75 9.05 -28.01
C LYS A 315 -23.74 7.90 -28.08
N GLN A 316 -23.76 7.00 -27.10
CA GLN A 316 -24.75 5.92 -26.99
C GLN A 316 -26.16 6.46 -26.65
N GLN A 317 -26.27 7.46 -25.77
CA GLN A 317 -27.57 8.10 -25.44
C GLN A 317 -28.18 8.98 -26.56
N LYS A 318 -27.45 9.27 -27.63
CA LYS A 318 -27.97 10.01 -28.80
C LYS A 318 -28.30 9.10 -30.00
N ALA A 319 -28.05 7.79 -29.89
CA ALA A 319 -28.27 6.81 -30.94
C ALA A 319 -29.51 5.91 -30.67
N ASP A 320 -30.11 6.03 -29.47
CA ASP A 320 -31.39 5.49 -29.05
C ASP A 320 -32.42 6.64 -29.00
#